data_de20431a38f4cf7bf23da51dad6b61c6
#
_entry.id   de20431a38f4cf7bf23da51dad6b61c6
#
_cell.length_a   1.000
_cell.length_b   1.000
_cell.length_c   1.000
_cell.angle_alpha   90.00
_cell.angle_beta   90.00
_cell.angle_gamma   90.00
#
_symmetry.space_group_name_H-M   'P 1'
#
loop_
_entity.id
_entity.type
_entity.pdbx_description
1 polymer ?
#
loop_
_entity_poly.entity_id
_entity_poly.type
_entity_poly.pdbx_seq_one_letter_code
_entity_poly.pdbx_strand_id
1 'polypeptide(L)'
;MVIVGMKGFGFLSFGHYGPGRGSQTVTAKDSLHQAIDLAVAADQVGVNGAYFRVHHFATQKSAPFPLLSAIAVRTERIEVGTGVIDLRYENPLYLAEETASLDLISDGRLALGMSRGSPETALRGYETFGYTSSKDPRGGDIARDKFELFLRAIDGEGMAPADPRTTNHRSFALGQQTLAH
;
A
#
# COMPACT_ATOMS: atom_id res chain seq x y z
N MET A 1 -33.96 11.55 -21.19
CA MET A 1 -33.65 10.30 -20.45
C MET A 1 -32.36 10.51 -19.73
N VAL A 2 -32.37 10.75 -18.42
CA VAL A 2 -31.16 10.91 -17.64
C VAL A 2 -30.61 9.51 -17.45
N ILE A 3 -29.50 9.20 -18.12
CA ILE A 3 -28.74 7.98 -17.83
C ILE A 3 -28.10 8.22 -16.47
N VAL A 4 -28.70 7.69 -15.42
CA VAL A 4 -28.03 7.61 -14.12
C VAL A 4 -26.89 6.62 -14.32
N GLY A 5 -25.66 7.14 -14.48
CA GLY A 5 -24.47 6.31 -14.61
C GLY A 5 -24.38 5.39 -13.39
N MET A 6 -24.14 4.10 -13.61
CA MET A 6 -23.88 3.14 -12.54
C MET A 6 -22.69 3.65 -11.71
N LYS A 7 -22.84 3.70 -10.39
CA LYS A 7 -21.71 3.99 -9.50
C LYS A 7 -20.69 2.86 -9.61
N GLY A 8 -19.40 3.20 -9.59
CA GLY A 8 -18.34 2.22 -9.49
C GLY A 8 -18.46 1.39 -8.21
N PHE A 9 -18.07 0.13 -8.25
CA PHE A 9 -18.01 -0.74 -7.09
C PHE A 9 -16.71 -1.55 -7.09
N GLY A 10 -16.25 -1.87 -5.91
CA GLY A 10 -15.04 -2.67 -5.69
C GLY A 10 -15.23 -3.65 -4.54
N PHE A 11 -14.21 -4.44 -4.28
CA PHE A 11 -14.19 -5.33 -3.12
C PHE A 11 -12.98 -5.04 -2.23
N LEU A 12 -13.13 -5.34 -0.94
CA LEU A 12 -12.05 -5.36 0.04
C LEU A 12 -11.81 -6.79 0.50
N SER A 13 -10.63 -7.32 0.21
CA SER A 13 -10.20 -8.64 0.68
C SER A 13 -9.42 -8.52 1.98
N PHE A 14 -9.86 -9.22 3.03
CA PHE A 14 -9.13 -9.34 4.29
C PHE A 14 -7.96 -10.31 4.21
N GLY A 15 -7.99 -11.24 3.26
CA GLY A 15 -6.88 -12.13 2.94
C GLY A 15 -6.43 -13.07 4.04
N HIS A 16 -7.33 -13.49 4.93
CA HIS A 16 -7.03 -14.48 5.93
C HIS A 16 -6.62 -15.81 5.32
N TYR A 17 -5.68 -16.48 5.96
CA TYR A 17 -5.30 -17.84 5.63
C TYR A 17 -5.15 -18.68 6.91
N GLY A 18 -5.34 -19.98 6.77
CA GLY A 18 -5.23 -20.92 7.86
C GLY A 18 -6.18 -22.09 7.71
N PRO A 19 -6.01 -23.16 8.53
CA PRO A 19 -6.90 -24.29 8.52
C PRO A 19 -8.29 -23.87 9.00
N GLY A 20 -9.30 -24.13 8.23
CA GLY A 20 -10.69 -23.83 8.56
C GLY A 20 -11.66 -24.71 7.77
N ARG A 21 -12.92 -24.82 8.21
CA ARG A 21 -13.94 -25.63 7.54
C ARG A 21 -14.17 -25.10 6.13
N GLY A 22 -13.78 -25.88 5.11
CA GLY A 22 -13.97 -25.55 3.71
C GLY A 22 -13.06 -24.44 3.16
N SER A 23 -12.08 -23.94 3.94
CA SER A 23 -11.12 -22.98 3.45
C SER A 23 -10.16 -23.62 2.45
N GLN A 24 -10.00 -23.00 1.28
CA GLN A 24 -9.00 -23.36 0.29
C GLN A 24 -7.73 -22.50 0.39
N THR A 25 -7.74 -21.46 1.25
CA THR A 25 -6.60 -20.62 1.57
C THR A 25 -5.95 -21.06 2.88
N VAL A 26 -5.25 -22.16 2.86
CA VAL A 26 -4.66 -22.77 4.05
C VAL A 26 -3.33 -22.09 4.40
N THR A 27 -2.56 -21.70 3.39
CA THR A 27 -1.24 -21.09 3.55
C THR A 27 -1.23 -19.63 3.07
N ALA A 28 -0.18 -18.89 3.46
CA ALA A 28 0.06 -17.55 2.94
C ALA A 28 0.20 -17.55 1.41
N LYS A 29 0.83 -18.58 0.83
CA LYS A 29 0.95 -18.75 -0.61
C LYS A 29 -0.43 -18.83 -1.27
N ASP A 30 -1.31 -19.67 -0.75
CA ASP A 30 -2.67 -19.82 -1.30
C ASP A 30 -3.43 -18.49 -1.27
N SER A 31 -3.31 -17.74 -0.16
CA SER A 31 -3.96 -16.43 -0.02
C SER A 31 -3.43 -15.38 -1.01
N LEU A 32 -2.12 -15.38 -1.30
CA LEU A 32 -1.54 -14.47 -2.28
C LEU A 32 -1.98 -14.81 -3.71
N HIS A 33 -1.91 -16.09 -4.09
CA HIS A 33 -2.34 -16.53 -5.43
C HIS A 33 -3.84 -16.30 -5.64
N GLN A 34 -4.67 -16.65 -4.65
CA GLN A 34 -6.11 -16.39 -4.72
C GLN A 34 -6.43 -14.90 -4.89
N ALA A 35 -5.68 -14.02 -4.19
CA ALA A 35 -5.88 -12.57 -4.32
C ALA A 35 -5.60 -12.09 -5.75
N ILE A 36 -4.54 -12.61 -6.38
CA ILE A 36 -4.21 -12.27 -7.77
C ILE A 36 -5.32 -12.78 -8.71
N ASP A 37 -5.70 -14.03 -8.59
CA ASP A 37 -6.71 -14.63 -9.46
C ASP A 37 -8.08 -13.97 -9.29
N LEU A 38 -8.46 -13.60 -8.07
CA LEU A 38 -9.68 -12.86 -7.78
C LEU A 38 -9.68 -11.48 -8.46
N ALA A 39 -8.56 -10.74 -8.37
CA ALA A 39 -8.46 -9.43 -9.00
C ALA A 39 -8.51 -9.51 -10.53
N VAL A 40 -7.87 -10.51 -11.12
CA VAL A 40 -7.94 -10.78 -12.57
C VAL A 40 -9.36 -11.10 -13.00
N ALA A 41 -10.05 -12.01 -12.29
CA ALA A 41 -11.44 -12.34 -12.60
C ALA A 41 -12.37 -11.12 -12.42
N ALA A 42 -12.15 -10.32 -11.39
CA ALA A 42 -12.90 -9.09 -11.13
C ALA A 42 -12.72 -8.06 -12.27
N ASP A 43 -11.50 -7.87 -12.76
CA ASP A 43 -11.21 -7.00 -13.90
C ASP A 43 -11.94 -7.47 -15.16
N GLN A 44 -11.94 -8.78 -15.44
CA GLN A 44 -12.61 -9.36 -16.58
C GLN A 44 -14.12 -9.15 -16.60
N VAL A 45 -14.76 -9.15 -15.42
CA VAL A 45 -16.22 -8.94 -15.29
C VAL A 45 -16.60 -7.48 -15.06
N GLY A 46 -15.64 -6.56 -15.07
CA GLY A 46 -15.88 -5.11 -15.02
C GLY A 46 -16.06 -4.53 -13.60
N VAL A 47 -15.54 -5.18 -12.56
CA VAL A 47 -15.41 -4.60 -11.21
C VAL A 47 -14.40 -3.46 -11.26
N ASN A 48 -14.69 -2.35 -10.55
CA ASN A 48 -13.89 -1.13 -10.65
C ASN A 48 -12.67 -1.10 -9.72
N GLY A 49 -12.71 -1.78 -8.56
CA GLY A 49 -11.62 -1.72 -7.60
C GLY A 49 -11.39 -3.01 -6.83
N ALA A 50 -10.13 -3.34 -6.61
CA ALA A 50 -9.65 -4.47 -5.81
C ALA A 50 -8.74 -3.95 -4.69
N TYR A 51 -9.23 -4.00 -3.46
CA TYR A 51 -8.53 -3.48 -2.29
C TYR A 51 -8.16 -4.61 -1.35
N PHE A 52 -6.98 -4.50 -0.75
CA PHE A 52 -6.44 -5.53 0.12
C PHE A 52 -6.07 -4.95 1.47
N ARG A 53 -6.56 -5.60 2.53
CA ARG A 53 -6.20 -5.24 3.90
C ARG A 53 -4.75 -5.64 4.17
N VAL A 54 -4.04 -4.77 4.89
CA VAL A 54 -2.66 -4.98 5.32
C VAL A 54 -2.62 -5.10 6.83
N HIS A 55 -2.04 -6.19 7.33
CA HIS A 55 -1.83 -6.39 8.76
C HIS A 55 -0.50 -7.08 9.03
N HIS A 56 0.25 -6.52 9.98
CA HIS A 56 1.43 -7.17 10.54
C HIS A 56 1.02 -8.10 11.70
N PHE A 57 1.84 -9.09 12.01
CA PHE A 57 1.63 -10.06 13.11
C PHE A 57 0.30 -10.80 13.07
N ALA A 58 -0.30 -10.95 11.91
CA ALA A 58 -1.55 -11.66 11.69
C ALA A 58 -1.44 -12.66 10.54
N THR A 59 -2.32 -13.66 10.52
CA THR A 59 -2.44 -14.59 9.39
C THR A 59 -3.17 -13.93 8.22
N GLN A 60 -2.60 -12.80 7.75
CA GLN A 60 -3.11 -11.94 6.68
C GLN A 60 -1.94 -11.47 5.80
N LYS A 61 -2.23 -10.61 4.83
CA LYS A 61 -1.20 -9.99 3.97
C LYS A 61 -0.52 -8.85 4.71
N SER A 62 0.82 -8.83 4.72
CA SER A 62 1.61 -7.81 5.42
C SER A 62 2.43 -6.92 4.49
N ALA A 63 2.70 -7.38 3.26
CA ALA A 63 3.48 -6.66 2.26
C ALA A 63 2.62 -6.40 1.01
N PRO A 64 2.00 -5.23 0.87
CA PRO A 64 1.04 -4.97 -0.20
C PRO A 64 1.70 -4.81 -1.58
N PHE A 65 2.82 -4.11 -1.69
CA PHE A 65 3.39 -3.71 -2.98
C PHE A 65 3.75 -4.89 -3.91
N PRO A 66 4.40 -5.97 -3.44
CA PRO A 66 4.64 -7.14 -4.31
C PRO A 66 3.35 -7.76 -4.84
N LEU A 67 2.29 -7.83 -4.00
CA LEU A 67 0.99 -8.37 -4.41
C LEU A 67 0.30 -7.46 -5.43
N LEU A 68 0.23 -6.16 -5.15
CA LEU A 68 -0.44 -5.19 -6.03
C LEU A 68 0.28 -5.04 -7.36
N SER A 69 1.64 -5.11 -7.38
CA SER A 69 2.41 -5.13 -8.62
C SER A 69 2.12 -6.37 -9.47
N ALA A 70 2.02 -7.54 -8.83
CA ALA A 70 1.65 -8.77 -9.53
C ALA A 70 0.23 -8.72 -10.12
N ILE A 71 -0.71 -8.07 -9.42
CA ILE A 71 -2.08 -7.82 -9.92
C ILE A 71 -2.05 -6.79 -11.05
N ALA A 72 -1.33 -5.68 -10.89
CA ALA A 72 -1.29 -4.58 -11.85
C ALA A 72 -0.84 -5.04 -13.24
N VAL A 73 0.18 -5.91 -13.32
CA VAL A 73 0.67 -6.43 -14.61
C VAL A 73 -0.22 -7.51 -15.24
N ARG A 74 -1.22 -8.01 -14.51
CA ARG A 74 -2.18 -9.02 -14.98
C ARG A 74 -3.58 -8.49 -15.24
N THR A 75 -3.80 -7.21 -14.98
CA THR A 75 -5.09 -6.51 -15.12
C THR A 75 -4.94 -5.27 -15.96
N GLU A 76 -6.02 -4.79 -16.55
CA GLU A 76 -5.99 -3.66 -17.49
C GLU A 76 -6.75 -2.43 -17.01
N ARG A 77 -7.82 -2.60 -16.24
CA ARG A 77 -8.77 -1.52 -15.89
C ARG A 77 -9.02 -1.35 -14.41
N ILE A 78 -8.99 -2.44 -13.66
CA ILE A 78 -9.36 -2.41 -12.24
C ILE A 78 -8.37 -1.57 -11.44
N GLU A 79 -8.88 -0.68 -10.61
CA GLU A 79 -8.10 0.05 -9.62
C GLU A 79 -7.57 -0.94 -8.58
N VAL A 80 -6.31 -0.84 -8.22
CA VAL A 80 -5.66 -1.71 -7.24
C VAL A 80 -5.20 -0.91 -6.04
N GLY A 81 -5.48 -1.40 -4.83
CA GLY A 81 -5.18 -0.56 -3.68
C GLY A 81 -5.09 -1.29 -2.36
N THR A 82 -4.79 -0.49 -1.34
CA THR A 82 -4.69 -0.92 0.05
C THR A 82 -5.89 -0.45 0.86
N GLY A 83 -6.38 -1.30 1.70
CA GLY A 83 -7.48 -0.96 2.59
C GLY A 83 -7.24 -1.45 4.01
N VAL A 84 -6.28 -0.90 4.72
CA VAL A 84 -5.34 0.21 4.48
C VAL A 84 -3.94 -0.16 4.97
N ILE A 85 -2.92 0.63 4.62
CA ILE A 85 -1.59 0.55 5.23
C ILE A 85 -1.60 1.24 6.60
N ASP A 86 -0.93 0.64 7.57
CA ASP A 86 -0.68 1.25 8.88
C ASP A 86 0.67 1.97 8.87
N LEU A 87 0.63 3.30 8.79
CA LEU A 87 1.81 4.15 8.70
C LEU A 87 2.79 4.01 9.86
N ARG A 88 2.36 3.47 11.00
CA ARG A 88 3.28 3.25 12.13
C ARG A 88 4.41 2.29 11.78
N TYR A 89 4.15 1.33 10.88
CA TYR A 89 5.11 0.30 10.46
C TYR A 89 5.98 0.72 9.27
N GLU A 90 5.58 1.73 8.51
CA GLU A 90 6.22 2.07 7.24
C GLU A 90 7.45 2.97 7.39
N ASN A 91 8.42 2.81 6.50
CA ASN A 91 9.39 3.86 6.22
C ASN A 91 8.78 4.79 5.17
N PRO A 92 8.56 6.07 5.46
CA PRO A 92 7.81 6.96 4.58
C PRO A 92 8.51 7.21 3.23
N LEU A 93 9.84 7.13 3.16
CA LEU A 93 10.57 7.33 1.91
C LEU A 93 10.53 6.07 1.03
N TYR A 94 10.72 4.88 1.61
CA TYR A 94 10.49 3.64 0.87
C TYR A 94 9.04 3.51 0.41
N LEU A 95 8.09 3.91 1.26
CA LEU A 95 6.67 3.94 0.89
C LEU A 95 6.42 4.83 -0.33
N ALA A 96 7.06 6.00 -0.41
CA ALA A 96 6.95 6.90 -1.55
C ALA A 96 7.53 6.28 -2.84
N GLU A 97 8.71 5.65 -2.75
CA GLU A 97 9.34 4.98 -3.90
C GLU A 97 8.53 3.78 -4.41
N GLU A 98 8.04 2.94 -3.50
CA GLU A 98 7.21 1.77 -3.85
C GLU A 98 5.86 2.20 -4.42
N THR A 99 5.24 3.25 -3.85
CA THR A 99 3.99 3.82 -4.34
C THR A 99 4.15 4.36 -5.75
N ALA A 100 5.17 5.19 -5.99
CA ALA A 100 5.43 5.76 -7.30
C ALA A 100 5.74 4.67 -8.34
N SER A 101 6.53 3.67 -7.97
CA SER A 101 6.85 2.55 -8.86
C SER A 101 5.61 1.75 -9.24
N LEU A 102 4.75 1.44 -8.27
CA LEU A 102 3.51 0.70 -8.50
C LEU A 102 2.51 1.52 -9.33
N ASP A 103 2.41 2.82 -9.08
CA ASP A 103 1.53 3.70 -9.84
C ASP A 103 1.92 3.75 -11.31
N LEU A 104 3.21 3.86 -11.61
CA LEU A 104 3.75 3.77 -12.98
C LEU A 104 3.54 2.38 -13.62
N ILE A 105 3.74 1.29 -12.88
CA ILE A 105 3.50 -0.08 -13.37
C ILE A 105 2.01 -0.29 -13.68
N SER A 106 1.13 0.28 -12.88
CA SER A 106 -0.32 0.13 -13.03
C SER A 106 -0.94 1.10 -14.03
N ASP A 107 -0.17 2.03 -14.60
CA ASP A 107 -0.65 3.11 -15.47
C ASP A 107 -1.71 3.99 -14.78
N GLY A 108 -1.37 4.46 -13.56
CA GLY A 108 -2.20 5.38 -12.78
C GLY A 108 -3.43 4.74 -12.11
N ARG A 109 -3.45 3.41 -11.94
CA ARG A 109 -4.59 2.69 -11.30
C ARG A 109 -4.40 2.41 -9.81
N LEU A 110 -3.39 2.99 -9.18
CA LEU A 110 -3.16 2.80 -7.76
C LEU A 110 -4.08 3.66 -6.91
N ALA A 111 -4.76 3.04 -5.94
CA ALA A 111 -5.47 3.72 -4.86
C ALA A 111 -4.83 3.37 -3.51
N LEU A 112 -4.05 4.29 -2.98
CA LEU A 112 -3.31 4.09 -1.74
C LEU A 112 -4.13 4.52 -0.52
N GLY A 113 -4.69 3.56 0.20
CA GLY A 113 -5.34 3.79 1.48
C GLY A 113 -4.36 3.69 2.64
N MET A 114 -4.29 4.72 3.47
CA MET A 114 -3.41 4.79 4.63
C MET A 114 -4.15 5.17 5.90
N SER A 115 -3.63 4.76 7.05
CA SER A 115 -4.16 5.13 8.35
C SER A 115 -3.06 5.22 9.41
N ARG A 116 -3.45 5.75 10.57
CA ARG A 116 -2.62 5.69 11.78
C ARG A 116 -2.63 4.33 12.47
N GLY A 117 -3.27 3.34 11.85
CA GLY A 117 -3.47 2.01 12.36
C GLY A 117 -4.68 1.82 13.28
N SER A 118 -5.03 0.57 13.46
CA SER A 118 -6.06 0.09 14.39
C SER A 118 -5.39 -0.73 15.51
N PRO A 119 -6.13 -1.13 16.55
CA PRO A 119 -5.62 -2.11 17.49
C PRO A 119 -5.20 -3.39 16.77
N GLU A 120 -3.98 -3.84 17.05
CA GLU A 120 -3.39 -5.04 16.45
C GLU A 120 -3.11 -6.10 17.51
N THR A 121 -2.85 -7.33 17.06
CA THR A 121 -2.53 -8.46 17.93
C THR A 121 -1.26 -8.20 18.75
N ALA A 122 -0.26 -7.54 18.13
CA ALA A 122 0.99 -7.17 18.78
C ALA A 122 0.88 -5.76 19.40
N LEU A 123 0.97 -5.69 20.73
CA LEU A 123 1.02 -4.40 21.43
C LEU A 123 2.27 -3.63 21.00
N ARG A 124 2.06 -2.41 20.43
CA ARG A 124 3.13 -1.55 19.91
C ARG A 124 4.08 -2.29 18.93
N GLY A 125 3.54 -3.19 18.12
CA GLY A 125 4.33 -4.02 17.19
C GLY A 125 5.27 -3.23 16.28
N TYR A 126 4.95 -1.99 15.95
CA TYR A 126 5.80 -1.08 15.16
C TYR A 126 7.16 -0.79 15.81
N GLU A 127 7.32 -0.98 17.12
CA GLU A 127 8.62 -0.82 17.78
C GLU A 127 9.61 -1.91 17.39
N THR A 128 9.14 -3.11 17.03
CA THR A 128 10.02 -4.18 16.51
C THR A 128 10.58 -3.86 15.12
N PHE A 129 9.95 -2.92 14.41
CA PHE A 129 10.45 -2.35 13.16
C PHE A 129 11.40 -1.16 13.38
N GLY A 130 11.76 -0.86 14.63
CA GLY A 130 12.68 0.23 14.98
C GLY A 130 12.02 1.57 15.25
N TYR A 131 10.70 1.67 15.21
CA TYR A 131 9.97 2.93 15.42
C TYR A 131 9.59 3.14 16.88
N THR A 132 10.58 3.47 17.72
CA THR A 132 10.47 3.55 19.19
C THR A 132 10.24 4.95 19.74
N SER A 133 10.16 5.97 18.90
CA SER A 133 10.12 7.40 19.32
C SER A 133 8.74 7.91 19.72
N SER A 134 7.69 7.09 19.59
CA SER A 134 6.33 7.53 19.88
C SER A 134 6.10 7.85 21.35
N LYS A 135 5.55 9.03 21.61
CA LYS A 135 5.03 9.48 22.92
C LYS A 135 3.54 9.20 23.07
N ASP A 136 2.83 8.93 21.98
CA ASP A 136 1.45 8.50 21.98
C ASP A 136 1.37 6.98 22.24
N PRO A 137 0.58 6.53 23.22
CA PRO A 137 0.38 5.08 23.49
C PRO A 137 -0.09 4.29 22.26
N ARG A 138 -0.72 4.95 21.30
CA ARG A 138 -1.24 4.35 20.07
C ARG A 138 -0.37 4.63 18.82
N GLY A 139 0.73 5.37 18.96
CA GLY A 139 1.63 5.69 17.84
C GLY A 139 1.07 6.69 16.83
N GLY A 140 0.06 7.48 17.21
CA GLY A 140 -0.57 8.44 16.29
C GLY A 140 0.33 9.61 15.91
N ASP A 141 1.30 9.96 16.76
CA ASP A 141 2.31 10.97 16.51
C ASP A 141 3.26 10.53 15.39
N ILE A 142 3.88 9.35 15.51
CA ILE A 142 4.78 8.84 14.47
C ILE A 142 4.07 8.58 13.15
N ALA A 143 2.80 8.18 13.17
CA ALA A 143 2.02 8.00 11.95
C ALA A 143 1.81 9.34 11.22
N ARG A 144 1.56 10.43 11.97
CA ARG A 144 1.41 11.77 11.40
C ARG A 144 2.72 12.25 10.78
N ASP A 145 3.82 12.19 11.55
CA ASP A 145 5.14 12.65 11.09
C ASP A 145 5.57 11.91 9.81
N LYS A 146 5.32 10.60 9.76
CA LYS A 146 5.59 9.78 8.57
C LYS A 146 4.69 10.15 7.39
N PHE A 147 3.43 10.45 7.63
CA PHE A 147 2.51 10.89 6.57
C PHE A 147 2.93 12.22 5.97
N GLU A 148 3.31 13.19 6.80
CA GLU A 148 3.82 14.48 6.33
C GLU A 148 5.09 14.32 5.51
N LEU A 149 6.03 13.47 5.96
CA LEU A 149 7.25 13.19 5.21
C LEU A 149 6.97 12.47 3.88
N PHE A 150 6.03 11.53 3.87
CA PHE A 150 5.58 10.85 2.65
C PHE A 150 5.00 11.86 1.63
N LEU A 151 4.13 12.76 2.05
CA LEU A 151 3.54 13.78 1.16
C LEU A 151 4.63 14.67 0.54
N ARG A 152 5.57 15.16 1.34
CA ARG A 152 6.70 15.96 0.85
C ARG A 152 7.55 15.20 -0.16
N ALA A 153 7.73 13.90 0.07
CA ALA A 153 8.48 13.04 -0.85
C ALA A 153 7.78 12.88 -2.20
N ILE A 154 6.47 12.59 -2.21
CA ILE A 154 5.73 12.44 -3.48
C ILE A 154 5.53 13.77 -4.21
N ASP A 155 5.56 14.90 -3.51
CA ASP A 155 5.55 16.23 -4.11
C ASP A 155 6.92 16.63 -4.72
N GLY A 156 7.91 15.74 -4.67
CA GLY A 156 9.23 15.95 -5.26
C GLY A 156 10.13 16.89 -4.46
N GLU A 157 9.85 17.09 -3.17
CA GLU A 157 10.70 17.89 -2.31
C GLU A 157 12.09 17.25 -2.15
N GLY A 158 13.13 18.06 -2.12
CA GLY A 158 14.51 17.58 -1.94
C GLY A 158 14.71 16.97 -0.55
N MET A 159 14.94 15.65 -0.50
CA MET A 159 15.04 14.86 0.74
C MET A 159 16.48 14.72 1.26
N ALA A 160 17.47 14.87 0.40
CA ALA A 160 18.88 14.72 0.76
C ALA A 160 19.74 15.81 0.12
N PRO A 161 20.77 16.32 0.82
CA PRO A 161 21.73 17.25 0.22
C PRO A 161 22.58 16.51 -0.84
N ALA A 162 22.97 17.25 -1.86
CA ALA A 162 23.90 16.74 -2.87
C ALA A 162 25.27 16.43 -2.25
N ASP A 163 25.88 15.31 -2.65
CA ASP A 163 27.30 15.08 -2.36
C ASP A 163 28.13 16.04 -3.22
N PRO A 164 28.91 16.94 -2.61
CA PRO A 164 29.68 17.94 -3.35
C PRO A 164 30.75 17.36 -4.28
N ARG A 165 31.06 16.06 -4.12
CA ARG A 165 31.99 15.34 -5.01
C ARG A 165 31.34 14.87 -6.31
N THR A 166 30.02 14.80 -6.37
CA THR A 166 29.28 14.20 -7.49
C THR A 166 28.45 15.19 -8.27
N THR A 167 28.01 16.31 -7.66
CA THR A 167 27.05 17.24 -8.27
C THR A 167 27.10 18.65 -7.69
N ASN A 168 26.40 19.57 -8.33
CA ASN A 168 26.30 20.99 -7.98
C ASN A 168 25.31 21.25 -6.83
N HIS A 169 25.68 21.08 -5.60
CA HIS A 169 25.05 21.62 -4.36
C HIS A 169 23.50 21.70 -4.32
N ARG A 170 22.77 20.72 -4.82
CA ARG A 170 21.31 20.68 -4.75
C ARG A 170 20.86 19.54 -3.83
N SER A 171 19.70 19.70 -3.19
CA SER A 171 19.01 18.56 -2.59
C SER A 171 18.44 17.65 -3.68
N PHE A 172 18.45 16.35 -3.43
CA PHE A 172 17.82 15.37 -4.31
C PHE A 172 16.44 15.01 -3.79
N ALA A 173 15.45 15.07 -4.67
CA ALA A 173 14.22 14.32 -4.50
C ALA A 173 14.53 12.82 -4.67
N LEU A 174 13.65 11.98 -4.16
CA LEU A 174 13.70 10.54 -4.47
C LEU A 174 13.47 10.34 -5.97
N GLY A 175 14.11 9.35 -6.59
CA GLY A 175 13.88 9.04 -8.01
C GLY A 175 12.45 8.52 -8.26
N GLN A 176 11.89 8.80 -9.43
CA GLN A 176 10.55 8.32 -9.84
C GLN A 176 9.40 8.72 -8.90
N GLN A 177 9.40 9.97 -8.43
CA GLN A 177 8.43 10.46 -7.45
C GLN A 177 7.12 10.93 -8.06
N THR A 178 7.08 11.16 -9.36
CA THR A 178 5.88 11.66 -10.03
C THR A 178 4.90 10.52 -10.17
N LEU A 179 3.77 10.62 -9.48
CA LEU A 179 2.65 9.72 -9.72
C LEU A 179 2.12 9.93 -11.14
N ALA A 180 1.66 8.85 -11.76
CA ALA A 180 0.97 8.95 -13.05
C ALA A 180 -0.35 9.72 -12.84
N HIS A 181 -0.64 10.68 -13.70
CA HIS A 181 -1.87 11.50 -13.66
C HIS A 181 -2.78 11.16 -14.82
#